data_d56d1b79ec1057d74b1273fcea1048e2
#
_entry.id   d56d1b79ec1057d74b1273fcea1048e2
#
_cell.length_a   1.000
_cell.length_b   1.000
_cell.length_c   1.000
_cell.angle_alpha   90.00
_cell.angle_beta   90.00
_cell.angle_gamma   90.00
#
_symmetry.space_group_name_H-M   'P 1'
#
loop_
_entity.id
_entity.type
_entity.pdbx_description
1 polymer ?
#
loop_
_entity_poly.entity_id
_entity_poly.type
_entity_poly.pdbx_seq_one_letter_code
_entity_poly.pdbx_strand_id
1 'polypeptide(L)'
;KHPLLNTFYKTPAHFYEVDVKDFYLRVNPMLLLAAGSETEEGVASYYNQRGLSLRGGVGENVFFQTSFYDSQVRYPNYINQYTDSVGVVPGAALYKNFSSSLFDVAGAKDFLLATAYVGVNLGKYIGFQLGHNQFFIGEGFRSLFLSDFSTPYFSLKIKTRIWKIHYQNIFAE
;
A
#
# COMPACT_ATOMS: atom_id res chain seq x y z
N LYS A 1 -5.04 -30.79 -16.77
CA LYS A 1 -5.30 -29.52 -16.04
C LYS A 1 -5.57 -29.87 -14.58
N HIS A 2 -4.79 -29.34 -13.66
CA HIS A 2 -4.96 -29.60 -12.22
C HIS A 2 -6.15 -28.81 -11.68
N PRO A 3 -7.16 -29.45 -11.06
CA PRO A 3 -8.39 -28.77 -10.65
C PRO A 3 -8.14 -27.64 -9.63
N LEU A 4 -7.14 -27.78 -8.76
CA LEU A 4 -6.77 -26.74 -7.79
C LEU A 4 -6.19 -25.49 -8.46
N LEU A 5 -5.37 -25.65 -9.49
CA LEU A 5 -4.77 -24.53 -10.22
C LEU A 5 -5.78 -23.78 -11.10
N ASN A 6 -6.88 -24.40 -11.47
CA ASN A 6 -7.95 -23.73 -12.22
C ASN A 6 -8.79 -22.77 -11.34
N THR A 7 -8.75 -22.93 -10.02
CA THR A 7 -9.41 -22.00 -9.09
C THR A 7 -8.56 -20.75 -8.86
N PHE A 8 -7.24 -20.96 -8.81
CA PHE A 8 -6.27 -19.87 -8.74
C PHE A 8 -5.70 -19.59 -10.13
N TYR A 9 -5.36 -18.35 -10.40
CA TYR A 9 -4.86 -17.91 -11.70
C TYR A 9 -5.80 -18.29 -12.86
N LYS A 10 -7.09 -18.04 -12.67
CA LYS A 10 -8.08 -18.16 -13.75
C LYS A 10 -7.70 -17.31 -14.95
N THR A 11 -7.16 -16.13 -14.68
CA THR A 11 -6.46 -15.28 -15.64
C THR A 11 -4.98 -15.17 -15.24
N PRO A 12 -4.04 -14.93 -16.19
CA PRO A 12 -2.63 -14.71 -15.85
C PRO A 12 -2.38 -13.47 -14.97
N ALA A 13 -3.35 -12.57 -14.86
CA ALA A 13 -3.22 -11.29 -14.17
C ALA A 13 -3.51 -11.35 -12.67
N HIS A 14 -4.30 -12.35 -12.21
CA HIS A 14 -4.77 -12.36 -10.82
C HIS A 14 -4.65 -13.76 -10.22
N PHE A 15 -4.24 -13.81 -8.95
CA PHE A 15 -4.17 -15.07 -8.20
C PHE A 15 -5.56 -15.68 -8.02
N TYR A 16 -6.51 -14.88 -7.59
CA TYR A 16 -7.91 -15.27 -7.49
C TYR A 16 -8.79 -14.18 -8.07
N GLU A 17 -9.75 -14.57 -8.89
CA GLU A 17 -10.67 -13.67 -9.57
C GLU A 17 -12.08 -14.20 -9.55
N VAL A 18 -13.00 -13.37 -9.12
CA VAL A 18 -14.45 -13.54 -9.29
C VAL A 18 -14.91 -12.42 -10.20
N ASP A 19 -15.60 -12.73 -11.26
CA ASP A 19 -16.21 -11.78 -12.17
C ASP A 19 -17.60 -12.30 -12.54
N VAL A 20 -18.63 -11.67 -12.01
CA VAL A 20 -20.03 -11.96 -12.24
C VAL A 20 -20.75 -10.67 -12.63
N LYS A 21 -21.95 -10.74 -13.15
CA LYS A 21 -22.66 -9.63 -13.80
C LYS A 21 -22.55 -8.27 -13.07
N ASP A 22 -22.73 -8.24 -11.75
CA ASP A 22 -22.78 -7.01 -10.98
C ASP A 22 -21.73 -6.94 -9.86
N PHE A 23 -20.75 -7.87 -9.88
CA PHE A 23 -19.69 -7.91 -8.87
C PHE A 23 -18.41 -8.47 -9.45
N TYR A 24 -17.29 -7.79 -9.17
CA TYR A 24 -15.96 -8.36 -9.40
C TYR A 24 -15.09 -8.25 -8.15
N LEU A 25 -14.26 -9.26 -7.95
CA LEU A 25 -13.26 -9.29 -6.89
C LEU A 25 -11.95 -9.86 -7.46
N ARG A 26 -10.85 -9.19 -7.20
CA ARG A 26 -9.51 -9.61 -7.57
C ARG A 26 -8.61 -9.61 -6.35
N VAL A 27 -7.94 -10.72 -6.13
CA VAL A 27 -7.06 -10.94 -4.99
C VAL A 27 -5.68 -11.31 -5.49
N ASN A 28 -4.67 -10.61 -5.00
CA ASN A 28 -3.28 -10.88 -5.35
C ASN A 28 -2.41 -10.93 -4.09
N PRO A 29 -1.60 -11.98 -3.89
CA PRO A 29 -0.52 -11.95 -2.92
C PRO A 29 0.55 -10.95 -3.38
N MET A 30 1.18 -10.30 -2.43
CA MET A 30 2.23 -9.33 -2.68
C MET A 30 3.48 -9.75 -1.92
N LEU A 31 4.60 -9.76 -2.61
CA LEU A 31 5.91 -10.10 -2.06
C LEU A 31 6.94 -9.12 -2.58
N LEU A 32 7.65 -8.49 -1.66
CA LEU A 32 8.82 -7.68 -1.96
C LEU A 32 9.98 -8.17 -1.12
N LEU A 33 11.00 -8.68 -1.78
CA LEU A 33 12.26 -9.08 -1.17
C LEU A 33 13.39 -8.24 -1.76
N ALA A 34 14.12 -7.57 -0.90
CA ALA A 34 15.32 -6.84 -1.30
C ALA A 34 16.43 -7.09 -0.30
N ALA A 35 17.67 -7.06 -0.78
CA ALA A 35 18.86 -7.15 0.04
C ALA A 35 19.91 -6.17 -0.48
N GLY A 36 20.68 -5.61 0.44
CA GLY A 36 21.75 -4.67 0.15
C GLY A 36 22.80 -4.67 1.23
N SER A 37 23.88 -3.94 1.01
CA SER A 37 24.93 -3.74 2.02
C SER A 37 25.42 -2.30 1.99
N GLU A 38 25.74 -1.76 3.14
CA GLU A 38 26.46 -0.50 3.29
C GLU A 38 27.95 -0.75 3.15
N THR A 39 28.60 -0.01 2.25
CA THR A 39 30.02 -0.21 1.91
C THR A 39 30.95 0.23 3.04
N GLU A 40 30.58 1.27 3.79
CA GLU A 40 31.44 1.86 4.81
C GLU A 40 31.43 1.08 6.13
N GLU A 41 30.29 0.50 6.51
CA GLU A 41 30.12 -0.19 7.79
C GLU A 41 29.93 -1.71 7.65
N GLY A 42 29.84 -2.23 6.42
CA GLY A 42 29.63 -3.66 6.14
C GLY A 42 28.29 -4.22 6.63
N VAL A 43 27.35 -3.34 6.98
CA VAL A 43 26.06 -3.74 7.53
C VAL A 43 25.11 -4.15 6.41
N ALA A 44 24.57 -5.36 6.53
CA ALA A 44 23.57 -5.85 5.61
C ALA A 44 22.21 -5.14 5.85
N SER A 45 21.61 -4.69 4.78
CA SER A 45 20.22 -4.20 4.77
C SER A 45 19.34 -5.21 4.04
N TYR A 46 18.07 -5.30 4.47
CA TYR A 46 17.11 -6.15 3.79
C TYR A 46 15.69 -5.58 3.91
N TYR A 47 14.84 -5.97 2.99
CA TYR A 47 13.43 -5.68 3.00
C TYR A 47 12.67 -6.99 2.71
N ASN A 48 11.88 -7.44 3.66
CA ASN A 48 11.00 -8.60 3.53
C ASN A 48 9.58 -8.15 3.80
N GLN A 49 8.83 -7.91 2.75
CA GLN A 49 7.44 -7.50 2.84
C GLN A 49 6.57 -8.54 2.14
N ARG A 50 5.55 -8.96 2.83
CA ARG A 50 4.55 -9.90 2.35
C ARG A 50 3.16 -9.38 2.67
N GLY A 51 2.23 -9.63 1.80
CA GLY A 51 0.91 -9.06 1.97
C GLY A 51 -0.12 -9.58 0.99
N LEU A 52 -1.25 -8.94 1.05
CA LEU A 52 -2.39 -9.24 0.22
C LEU A 52 -3.01 -7.94 -0.28
N SER A 53 -3.35 -7.90 -1.55
CA SER A 53 -4.12 -6.83 -2.16
C SER A 53 -5.45 -7.38 -2.67
N LEU A 54 -6.52 -6.71 -2.28
CA LEU A 54 -7.87 -6.96 -2.77
C LEU A 54 -8.38 -5.70 -3.46
N ARG A 55 -9.01 -5.87 -4.62
CA ARG A 55 -9.78 -4.82 -5.26
C ARG A 55 -11.04 -5.39 -5.86
N GLY A 56 -12.10 -4.63 -5.80
CA GLY A 56 -13.38 -5.09 -6.33
C GLY A 56 -14.33 -3.96 -6.61
N GLY A 57 -15.50 -4.32 -7.10
CA GLY A 57 -16.57 -3.37 -7.36
C GLY A 57 -17.92 -4.05 -7.39
N VAL A 58 -18.95 -3.23 -7.19
CA VAL A 58 -20.36 -3.63 -7.24
C VAL A 58 -21.08 -2.74 -8.24
N GLY A 59 -21.68 -3.36 -9.25
CA GLY A 59 -22.25 -2.63 -10.38
C GLY A 59 -21.17 -1.81 -11.12
N GLU A 60 -21.60 -0.68 -11.69
CA GLU A 60 -20.70 0.23 -12.42
C GLU A 60 -20.16 1.38 -11.56
N ASN A 61 -20.71 1.55 -10.36
CA ASN A 61 -20.53 2.78 -9.60
C ASN A 61 -19.71 2.62 -8.33
N VAL A 62 -19.75 1.46 -7.69
CA VAL A 62 -19.09 1.22 -6.40
C VAL A 62 -17.79 0.46 -6.64
N PHE A 63 -16.70 0.93 -6.04
CA PHE A 63 -15.40 0.26 -6.07
C PHE A 63 -14.76 0.29 -4.70
N PHE A 64 -13.95 -0.71 -4.42
CA PHE A 64 -13.19 -0.79 -3.18
C PHE A 64 -11.81 -1.39 -3.41
N GLN A 65 -10.89 -1.01 -2.57
CA GLN A 65 -9.56 -1.59 -2.53
C GLN A 65 -9.09 -1.67 -1.08
N THR A 66 -8.40 -2.75 -0.76
CA THR A 66 -7.65 -2.89 0.49
C THR A 66 -6.32 -3.55 0.21
N SER A 67 -5.32 -3.14 0.93
CA SER A 67 -3.98 -3.74 0.89
C SER A 67 -3.46 -3.85 2.31
N PHE A 68 -2.80 -4.94 2.58
CA PHE A 68 -2.25 -5.28 3.86
C PHE A 68 -0.84 -5.82 3.66
N TYR A 69 0.12 -5.26 4.36
CA TYR A 69 1.52 -5.63 4.28
C TYR A 69 2.11 -5.83 5.67
N ASP A 70 2.72 -6.97 5.87
CA ASP A 70 3.57 -7.29 7.01
C ASP A 70 5.03 -7.12 6.56
N SER A 71 5.78 -6.30 7.23
CA SER A 71 7.09 -5.84 6.79
C SER A 71 8.15 -6.02 7.88
N GLN A 72 9.20 -6.74 7.56
CA GLN A 72 10.40 -6.89 8.37
C GLN A 72 11.58 -6.30 7.60
N VAL A 73 12.15 -5.25 8.13
CA VAL A 73 13.11 -4.43 7.39
C VAL A 73 14.31 -4.07 8.25
N ARG A 74 15.49 -4.20 7.70
CA ARG A 74 16.69 -3.57 8.20
C ARG A 74 17.14 -2.52 7.19
N TYR A 75 16.86 -1.28 7.52
CA TYR A 75 17.28 -0.16 6.68
C TYR A 75 18.79 0.08 6.76
N PRO A 76 19.37 0.79 5.77
CA PRO A 76 20.67 1.41 5.93
C PRO A 76 20.74 2.29 7.18
N ASN A 77 21.94 2.45 7.75
CA ASN A 77 22.12 3.10 9.05
C ASN A 77 21.55 4.52 9.10
N TYR A 78 21.68 5.30 8.04
CA TYR A 78 21.15 6.68 8.01
C TYR A 78 19.60 6.71 8.11
N ILE A 79 18.89 5.74 7.53
CA ILE A 79 17.44 5.63 7.67
C ILE A 79 17.06 5.10 9.05
N ASN A 80 17.82 4.13 9.58
CA ASN A 80 17.57 3.63 10.92
C ASN A 80 17.74 4.72 11.99
N GLN A 81 18.81 5.51 11.90
CA GLN A 81 19.03 6.65 12.80
C GLN A 81 17.88 7.68 12.72
N TYR A 82 17.44 7.99 11.51
CA TYR A 82 16.27 8.85 11.33
C TYR A 82 15.02 8.24 11.97
N THR A 83 14.72 6.97 11.67
CA THR A 83 13.58 6.24 12.22
C THR A 83 13.61 6.19 13.74
N ASP A 84 14.76 5.93 14.33
CA ASP A 84 14.93 5.90 15.79
C ASP A 84 14.79 7.31 16.41
N SER A 85 15.19 8.35 15.71
CA SER A 85 15.06 9.74 16.20
C SER A 85 13.63 10.26 16.19
N VAL A 86 12.83 9.88 15.18
CA VAL A 86 11.44 10.34 15.03
C VAL A 86 10.42 9.34 15.58
N GLY A 87 10.82 8.10 15.85
CA GLY A 87 9.95 7.06 16.42
C GLY A 87 8.94 6.46 15.43
N VAL A 88 9.09 6.75 14.12
CA VAL A 88 8.20 6.24 13.07
C VAL A 88 8.99 5.82 11.83
N VAL A 89 8.52 4.80 11.14
CA VAL A 89 9.05 4.37 9.85
C VAL A 89 8.44 5.26 8.75
N PRO A 90 9.27 5.83 7.85
CA PRO A 90 8.76 6.56 6.70
C PRO A 90 7.74 5.77 5.89
N GLY A 91 6.59 6.38 5.60
CA GLY A 91 5.50 5.75 4.85
C GLY A 91 4.66 4.76 5.64
N ALA A 92 5.03 4.43 6.88
CA ALA A 92 4.29 3.57 7.79
C ALA A 92 4.09 4.25 9.14
N ALA A 93 3.27 3.67 9.98
CA ALA A 93 3.03 4.18 11.33
C ALA A 93 4.11 3.69 12.31
N LEU A 94 3.68 3.28 13.48
CA LEU A 94 4.52 2.74 14.53
C LEU A 94 5.17 1.43 14.11
N TYR A 95 6.33 1.16 14.65
CA TYR A 95 7.06 -0.09 14.45
C TYR A 95 7.42 -0.74 15.77
N LYS A 96 7.79 -2.01 15.70
CA LYS A 96 8.45 -2.75 16.77
C LYS A 96 9.88 -3.07 16.35
N ASN A 97 10.80 -3.13 17.29
CA ASN A 97 12.10 -3.67 17.00
C ASN A 97 11.97 -5.18 16.74
N PHE A 98 12.49 -5.62 15.62
CA PHE A 98 12.51 -7.02 15.28
C PHE A 98 13.75 -7.69 15.88
N SER A 99 13.56 -8.79 16.55
CA SER A 99 14.63 -9.67 17.02
C SER A 99 14.34 -11.09 16.60
N SER A 100 15.35 -11.79 16.14
CA SER A 100 15.26 -13.20 15.77
C SER A 100 16.28 -13.99 16.53
N SER A 101 15.88 -15.16 17.04
CA SER A 101 16.80 -16.12 17.67
C SER A 101 17.72 -16.83 16.66
N LEU A 102 17.39 -16.76 15.38
CA LEU A 102 18.12 -17.42 14.29
C LEU A 102 19.12 -16.51 13.60
N PHE A 103 18.88 -15.20 13.63
CA PHE A 103 19.70 -14.20 12.95
C PHE A 103 19.92 -13.00 13.85
N ASP A 104 21.15 -12.59 14.00
CA ASP A 104 21.47 -11.32 14.66
C ASP A 104 21.16 -10.17 13.67
N VAL A 105 20.03 -9.51 13.88
CA VAL A 105 19.50 -8.45 13.01
C VAL A 105 19.30 -7.16 13.82
N ALA A 106 20.36 -6.73 14.47
CA ALA A 106 20.33 -5.50 15.25
C ALA A 106 19.81 -4.32 14.39
N GLY A 107 18.87 -3.57 14.94
CA GLY A 107 18.25 -2.42 14.27
C GLY A 107 17.18 -2.76 13.23
N ALA A 108 16.76 -4.02 13.13
CA ALA A 108 15.64 -4.38 12.27
C ALA A 108 14.29 -3.91 12.86
N LYS A 109 13.38 -3.52 11.98
CA LYS A 109 12.06 -3.00 12.29
C LYS A 109 11.00 -3.95 11.77
N ASP A 110 9.92 -4.09 12.53
CA ASP A 110 8.74 -4.88 12.18
C ASP A 110 7.52 -3.96 12.25
N PHE A 111 6.79 -3.84 11.16
CA PHE A 111 5.63 -2.98 11.07
C PHE A 111 4.59 -3.51 10.10
N LEU A 112 3.37 -3.10 10.37
CA LEU A 112 2.20 -3.40 9.57
C LEU A 112 1.76 -2.15 8.81
N LEU A 113 1.53 -2.28 7.52
CA LEU A 113 0.92 -1.25 6.71
C LEU A 113 -0.40 -1.76 6.16
N ALA A 114 -1.49 -1.08 6.50
CA ALA A 114 -2.82 -1.41 6.03
C ALA A 114 -3.47 -0.16 5.39
N THR A 115 -3.96 -0.32 4.17
CA THR A 115 -4.72 0.71 3.47
C THR A 115 -6.03 0.14 2.98
N ALA A 116 -7.10 0.91 3.08
CA ALA A 116 -8.40 0.51 2.58
C ALA A 116 -9.23 1.73 2.19
N TYR A 117 -9.95 1.62 1.10
CA TYR A 117 -10.94 2.63 0.73
C TYR A 117 -12.12 2.03 -0.03
N VAL A 118 -13.24 2.70 0.07
CA VAL A 118 -14.41 2.49 -0.77
C VAL A 118 -14.74 3.77 -1.51
N GLY A 119 -15.17 3.65 -2.75
CA GLY A 119 -15.54 4.78 -3.55
C GLY A 119 -16.86 4.54 -4.32
N VAL A 120 -17.53 5.64 -4.61
CA VAL A 120 -18.78 5.66 -5.37
C VAL A 120 -18.68 6.74 -6.43
N ASN A 121 -18.98 6.39 -7.69
CA ASN A 121 -19.08 7.33 -8.79
C ASN A 121 -20.56 7.62 -9.08
N LEU A 122 -20.96 8.88 -8.94
CA LEU A 122 -22.29 9.36 -9.31
C LEU A 122 -22.24 9.86 -10.75
N GLY A 123 -22.43 8.95 -11.69
CA GLY A 123 -22.28 9.21 -13.10
C GLY A 123 -20.85 9.61 -13.45
N LYS A 124 -20.67 10.46 -14.47
CA LYS A 124 -19.35 10.88 -14.98
C LYS A 124 -18.80 12.17 -14.34
N TYR A 125 -19.56 12.79 -13.45
CA TYR A 125 -19.26 14.12 -12.96
C TYR A 125 -18.72 14.15 -11.54
N ILE A 126 -19.23 13.31 -10.65
CA ILE A 126 -18.92 13.35 -9.23
C ILE A 126 -18.49 11.95 -8.77
N GLY A 127 -17.43 11.88 -8.01
CA GLY A 127 -16.97 10.67 -7.33
C GLY A 127 -16.60 10.96 -5.89
N PHE A 128 -16.92 10.04 -5.02
CA PHE A 128 -16.55 10.04 -3.60
C PHE A 128 -15.64 8.86 -3.32
N GLN A 129 -14.67 9.05 -2.46
CA GLN A 129 -13.80 8.00 -1.96
C GLN A 129 -13.55 8.26 -0.47
N LEU A 130 -13.91 7.29 0.35
CA LEU A 130 -13.70 7.31 1.79
C LEU A 130 -12.80 6.16 2.19
N GLY A 131 -11.82 6.41 3.02
CA GLY A 131 -10.95 5.34 3.51
C GLY A 131 -9.72 5.82 4.23
N HIS A 132 -8.90 4.85 4.63
CA HIS A 132 -7.61 5.02 5.27
C HIS A 132 -6.52 4.69 4.28
N ASN A 133 -5.88 5.70 3.71
CA ASN A 133 -4.84 5.54 2.70
C ASN A 133 -3.88 6.73 2.67
N GLN A 134 -2.87 6.64 1.83
CA GLN A 134 -1.94 7.72 1.50
C GLN A 134 -2.29 8.29 0.13
N PHE A 135 -1.96 9.55 -0.08
CA PHE A 135 -2.06 10.18 -1.39
C PHE A 135 -0.69 10.63 -1.87
N PHE A 136 -0.41 10.33 -3.12
CA PHE A 136 0.72 10.88 -3.83
C PHE A 136 0.17 11.86 -4.88
N ILE A 137 0.41 13.16 -4.69
CA ILE A 137 -0.09 14.21 -5.57
C ILE A 137 1.06 15.12 -5.97
N GLY A 138 1.28 15.21 -7.27
CA GLY A 138 2.36 15.94 -7.90
C GLY A 138 3.30 15.00 -8.65
N GLU A 139 3.91 15.51 -9.71
CA GLU A 139 4.87 14.77 -10.50
C GLU A 139 6.28 15.00 -9.94
N GLY A 140 7.08 13.94 -9.89
CA GLY A 140 8.44 13.97 -9.40
C GLY A 140 8.78 12.76 -8.55
N PHE A 141 10.05 12.58 -8.24
CA PHE A 141 10.56 11.49 -7.39
C PHE A 141 9.99 11.55 -5.97
N ARG A 142 9.82 12.75 -5.43
CA ARG A 142 9.09 13.04 -4.20
C ARG A 142 7.97 14.00 -4.57
N SER A 143 6.77 13.68 -4.18
CA SER A 143 5.60 14.48 -4.49
C SER A 143 5.78 15.96 -4.18
N LEU A 144 5.23 16.82 -5.04
CA LEU A 144 5.27 18.28 -4.86
C LEU A 144 4.23 18.78 -3.83
N PHE A 145 3.10 18.07 -3.70
CA PHE A 145 1.99 18.51 -2.84
C PHE A 145 1.71 17.58 -1.68
N LEU A 146 1.42 16.29 -1.95
CA LEU A 146 1.20 15.26 -0.94
C LEU A 146 2.04 14.04 -1.25
N SER A 147 2.75 13.54 -0.26
CA SER A 147 3.67 12.42 -0.38
C SER A 147 3.18 11.21 0.39
N ASP A 148 3.44 10.03 -0.15
CA ASP A 148 3.31 8.74 0.51
C ASP A 148 4.40 8.48 1.59
N PHE A 149 5.23 9.48 1.86
CA PHE A 149 6.14 9.47 3.01
C PHE A 149 5.41 9.60 4.35
N SER A 150 4.20 10.18 4.34
CA SER A 150 3.31 10.22 5.50
C SER A 150 2.78 8.81 5.83
N THR A 151 2.33 8.62 7.06
CA THR A 151 1.54 7.43 7.40
C THR A 151 0.19 7.46 6.66
N PRO A 152 -0.46 6.30 6.46
CA PRO A 152 -1.85 6.29 6.02
C PRO A 152 -2.74 7.04 7.03
N TYR A 153 -3.70 7.77 6.51
CA TYR A 153 -4.64 8.57 7.29
C TYR A 153 -6.07 8.42 6.76
N PHE A 154 -7.04 8.66 7.64
CA PHE A 154 -8.44 8.63 7.26
C PHE A 154 -8.78 9.85 6.44
N SER A 155 -9.49 9.66 5.33
CA SER A 155 -9.76 10.75 4.41
C SER A 155 -11.02 10.53 3.59
N LEU A 156 -11.69 11.64 3.30
CA LEU A 156 -12.76 11.75 2.30
C LEU A 156 -12.22 12.54 1.10
N LYS A 157 -12.21 11.91 -0.05
CA LYS A 157 -11.84 12.54 -1.32
C LYS A 157 -13.07 12.70 -2.20
N ILE A 158 -13.31 13.92 -2.65
CA ILE A 158 -14.38 14.25 -3.58
C ILE A 158 -13.76 14.67 -4.90
N LYS A 159 -14.14 14.01 -5.97
CA LYS A 159 -13.72 14.34 -7.34
C LYS A 159 -14.90 14.93 -8.09
N THR A 160 -14.70 16.07 -8.71
CA THR A 160 -15.70 16.71 -9.58
C THR A 160 -15.09 16.96 -10.94
N ARG A 161 -15.80 16.57 -11.99
CA ARG A 161 -15.39 16.80 -13.36
C ARG A 161 -16.46 17.61 -14.09
N ILE A 162 -16.11 18.80 -14.52
CA ILE A 162 -16.96 19.67 -15.32
C ILE A 162 -16.21 20.03 -16.58
N TRP A 163 -16.68 19.52 -17.72
CA TRP A 163 -16.04 19.68 -19.04
C TRP A 163 -14.56 19.23 -19.01
N LYS A 164 -13.60 20.14 -19.17
CA LYS A 164 -12.14 19.87 -19.11
C LYS A 164 -11.53 20.12 -17.74
N ILE A 165 -12.31 20.61 -16.78
CA ILE A 165 -11.83 20.93 -15.44
C ILE A 165 -12.05 19.72 -14.53
N HIS A 166 -10.97 19.31 -13.85
CA HIS A 166 -10.98 18.28 -12.81
C HIS A 166 -10.65 18.94 -11.49
N TYR A 167 -11.59 18.89 -10.57
CA TYR A 167 -11.44 19.44 -9.24
C TYR A 167 -11.45 18.32 -8.19
N GLN A 168 -10.54 18.40 -7.22
CA GLN A 168 -10.43 17.42 -6.14
C GLN A 168 -10.38 18.14 -4.80
N ASN A 169 -11.23 17.70 -3.88
CA ASN A 169 -11.18 18.05 -2.47
C ASN A 169 -10.73 16.84 -1.67
N ILE A 170 -9.83 17.02 -0.72
CA ILE A 170 -9.41 16.00 0.23
C ILE A 170 -9.59 16.58 1.62
N PHE A 171 -10.41 15.91 2.40
CA PHE A 171 -10.60 16.15 3.82
C PHE A 171 -9.94 14.99 4.55
N ALA A 172 -8.99 15.28 5.42
CA ALA A 172 -8.18 14.27 6.09
C ALA A 172 -7.99 14.61 7.56
N GLU A 173 -7.87 13.57 8.38
CA GLU A 173 -7.63 13.66 9.82
C GLU A 173 -6.51 12.67 10.23
#